data_d93b93050b1a7560f63b6a3b5acf1dd5
#
_entry.id   d93b93050b1a7560f63b6a3b5acf1dd5
#
_cell.length_a   1.000
_cell.length_b   1.000
_cell.length_c   1.000
_cell.angle_alpha   90.00
_cell.angle_beta   90.00
_cell.angle_gamma   90.00
#
_symmetry.space_group_name_H-M   'P 1'
#
loop_
_entity.id
_entity.type
_entity.pdbx_description
1 polymer ?
#
loop_
_entity_poly.entity_id
_entity_poly.type
_entity_poly.pdbx_seq_one_letter_code
_entity_poly.pdbx_strand_id
1 'polypeptide(L)'
;MSAICGRYTGRIRNGCFVLHGKSFSLDKDLSNSPHTLLGGPFGLSTKIWKRVNEEAIDNAVLEVFSPNGDQRFPGNLVAKVKYEVIDPDSLLINLWATTDIPSMIKHV
;
A
#
# COMPACT_ATOMS: atom_id res chain seq x y z
N MET A 1 -17.41 0.62 4.15
CA MET A 1 -16.46 -0.39 3.66
C MET A 1 -15.05 0.12 3.88
N SER A 2 -14.17 -0.70 4.41
CA SER A 2 -12.77 -0.33 4.62
C SER A 2 -11.87 -1.04 3.62
N ALA A 3 -10.74 -0.43 3.29
CA ALA A 3 -9.76 -0.97 2.36
C ALA A 3 -8.34 -0.63 2.83
N ILE A 4 -7.39 -1.51 2.48
CA ILE A 4 -5.98 -1.23 2.70
C ILE A 4 -5.48 -0.41 1.53
N CYS A 5 -5.13 0.83 1.79
CA CYS A 5 -4.65 1.76 0.78
C CYS A 5 -3.12 1.87 0.82
N GLY A 6 -2.53 2.12 -0.28
CA GLY A 6 -1.09 2.32 -0.41
C GLY A 6 -0.70 2.44 -1.90
N ARG A 7 0.52 2.75 -2.17
CA ARG A 7 1.63 2.85 -1.19
C ARG A 7 1.53 4.05 -0.22
N TYR A 8 0.94 5.15 -0.63
CA TYR A 8 0.78 6.36 0.18
C TYR A 8 -0.70 6.68 0.34
N THR A 9 -1.21 6.61 1.57
CA THR A 9 -2.65 6.72 1.83
C THR A 9 -3.21 8.13 1.74
N GLY A 10 -2.36 9.13 1.87
CA GLY A 10 -2.80 10.52 1.78
C GLY A 10 -2.76 11.07 0.36
N ARG A 11 -2.91 12.38 0.27
CA ARG A 11 -2.78 13.12 -0.98
C ARG A 11 -1.33 13.52 -1.19
N ILE A 12 -0.81 13.29 -2.39
CA ILE A 12 0.51 13.79 -2.79
C ILE A 12 0.28 14.97 -3.72
N ARG A 13 0.70 16.14 -3.27
CA ARG A 13 0.49 17.40 -3.97
C ARG A 13 1.14 17.36 -5.35
N ASN A 14 0.36 17.71 -6.38
CA ASN A 14 0.77 17.70 -7.78
C ASN A 14 1.29 16.34 -8.27
N GLY A 15 1.08 15.27 -7.49
CA GLY A 15 1.56 13.94 -7.83
C GLY A 15 3.07 13.81 -7.86
N CYS A 16 3.81 14.67 -7.16
CA CYS A 16 5.28 14.68 -7.20
C CYS A 16 5.88 14.68 -5.82
N PHE A 17 7.00 13.99 -5.68
CA PHE A 17 7.81 14.05 -4.47
C PHE A 17 9.30 13.93 -4.81
N VAL A 18 10.14 14.33 -3.86
CA VAL A 18 11.60 14.22 -3.98
C VAL A 18 12.11 13.25 -2.91
N LEU A 19 12.93 12.30 -3.31
CA LEU A 19 13.51 11.32 -2.41
C LEU A 19 14.97 11.13 -2.79
N HIS A 20 15.87 11.34 -1.82
CA HIS A 20 17.33 11.27 -2.05
C HIS A 20 17.79 12.10 -3.24
N GLY A 21 17.25 13.32 -3.37
CA GLY A 21 17.63 14.25 -4.43
C GLY A 21 17.05 13.95 -5.80
N LYS A 22 16.25 12.88 -5.93
CA LYS A 22 15.60 12.51 -7.19
C LYS A 22 14.11 12.81 -7.14
N SER A 23 13.59 13.43 -8.20
CA SER A 23 12.17 13.73 -8.33
C SER A 23 11.41 12.57 -8.95
N PHE A 24 10.24 12.29 -8.41
CA PHE A 24 9.32 11.28 -8.93
C PHE A 24 7.97 11.90 -9.23
N SER A 25 7.44 11.61 -10.41
CA SER A 25 6.11 12.03 -10.82
C SER A 25 5.20 10.81 -10.86
N LEU A 26 4.09 10.86 -10.15
CA LEU A 26 3.19 9.73 -9.94
C LEU A 26 1.94 9.85 -10.83
N ASP A 27 1.23 8.72 -10.98
CA ASP A 27 -0.07 8.73 -11.61
C ASP A 27 -1.07 9.50 -10.75
N LYS A 28 -1.86 10.34 -11.41
CA LYS A 28 -2.81 11.22 -10.76
C LYS A 28 -4.19 10.58 -10.69
N ASP A 29 -5.02 11.13 -9.81
CA ASP A 29 -6.39 10.68 -9.65
C ASP A 29 -7.18 10.74 -10.97
N LEU A 30 -8.08 9.77 -11.17
CA LEU A 30 -8.93 9.68 -12.35
C LEU A 30 -9.98 10.79 -12.45
N SER A 31 -10.25 11.51 -11.38
CA SER A 31 -11.27 12.57 -11.34
C SER A 31 -10.74 13.95 -11.77
N ASN A 32 -9.73 13.99 -12.61
CA ASN A 32 -9.10 15.22 -13.10
C ASN A 32 -8.40 16.07 -12.02
N SER A 33 -8.14 15.47 -10.85
CA SER A 33 -7.33 16.13 -9.84
C SER A 33 -5.87 16.20 -10.27
N PRO A 34 -5.16 17.32 -10.02
CA PRO A 34 -3.73 17.37 -10.27
C PRO A 34 -2.90 16.60 -9.25
N HIS A 35 -3.55 16.02 -8.25
CA HIS A 35 -2.89 15.33 -7.13
C HIS A 35 -3.01 13.82 -7.25
N THR A 36 -2.10 13.10 -6.59
CA THR A 36 -2.21 11.66 -6.42
C THR A 36 -2.91 11.38 -5.09
N LEU A 37 -3.92 10.53 -5.13
CA LEU A 37 -4.69 10.13 -3.95
C LEU A 37 -4.57 8.63 -3.73
N LEU A 38 -4.47 8.21 -2.46
CA LEU A 38 -4.58 6.80 -2.03
C LEU A 38 -3.65 5.85 -2.80
N GLY A 39 -2.45 6.31 -3.14
CA GLY A 39 -1.48 5.48 -3.84
C GLY A 39 -1.63 5.44 -5.34
N GLY A 40 -2.50 6.28 -5.91
CA GLY A 40 -2.77 6.36 -7.35
C GLY A 40 -4.07 5.68 -7.74
N PRO A 41 -4.50 5.84 -9.01
CA PRO A 41 -5.77 5.28 -9.51
C PRO A 41 -5.87 3.76 -9.34
N PHE A 42 -4.76 3.05 -9.42
CA PHE A 42 -4.71 1.59 -9.30
C PHE A 42 -3.75 1.16 -8.18
N GLY A 43 -3.94 1.76 -6.99
CA GLY A 43 -3.13 1.48 -5.83
C GLY A 43 -3.41 0.12 -5.19
N LEU A 44 -2.87 -0.10 -3.99
CA LEU A 44 -2.92 -1.41 -3.32
C LEU A 44 -4.34 -1.91 -3.05
N SER A 45 -5.31 -1.01 -2.86
CA SER A 45 -6.70 -1.41 -2.62
C SER A 45 -7.37 -2.06 -3.82
N THR A 46 -6.83 -1.87 -5.02
CA THR A 46 -7.36 -2.46 -6.26
C THR A 46 -6.67 -3.78 -6.63
N LYS A 47 -5.61 -4.16 -5.91
CA LYS A 47 -4.85 -5.37 -6.21
C LYS A 47 -5.44 -6.58 -5.50
N ILE A 48 -5.11 -7.76 -6.03
CA ILE A 48 -5.50 -9.02 -5.41
C ILE A 48 -4.42 -9.42 -4.41
N TRP A 49 -4.81 -9.53 -3.15
CA TRP A 49 -3.93 -9.97 -2.07
C TRP A 49 -4.01 -11.48 -1.93
N LYS A 50 -2.86 -12.10 -1.64
CA LYS A 50 -2.77 -13.54 -1.46
C LYS A 50 -2.61 -13.88 0.03
N ARG A 51 -3.39 -14.85 0.51
CA ARG A 51 -3.22 -15.38 1.86
C ARG A 51 -1.99 -16.29 1.89
N VAL A 52 -1.08 -16.07 2.86
CA VAL A 52 0.19 -16.80 2.96
C VAL A 52 0.30 -17.70 4.18
N ASN A 53 -0.72 -17.76 5.05
CA ASN A 53 -0.74 -18.62 6.24
C ASN A 53 -2.03 -19.43 6.34
N GLU A 54 -2.36 -20.19 5.32
CA GLU A 54 -3.66 -20.86 5.19
C GLU A 54 -3.97 -21.85 6.34
N GLU A 55 -2.96 -22.33 7.06
CA GLU A 55 -3.13 -23.29 8.14
C GLU A 55 -3.56 -22.65 9.47
N ALA A 56 -3.39 -21.35 9.62
CA ALA A 56 -3.79 -20.66 10.86
C ALA A 56 -5.30 -20.47 10.91
N ILE A 57 -5.90 -20.63 12.09
CA ILE A 57 -7.34 -20.54 12.28
C ILE A 57 -7.81 -19.26 12.97
N ASP A 58 -6.94 -18.60 13.73
CA ASP A 58 -7.27 -17.38 14.49
C ASP A 58 -6.66 -16.11 13.89
N ASN A 59 -5.93 -16.25 12.80
CA ASN A 59 -5.36 -15.11 12.10
C ASN A 59 -5.23 -15.38 10.60
N ALA A 60 -5.11 -14.31 9.84
CA ALA A 60 -4.87 -14.39 8.40
C ALA A 60 -3.80 -13.38 8.03
N VAL A 61 -2.78 -13.82 7.31
CA VAL A 61 -1.76 -12.95 6.74
C VAL A 61 -1.96 -12.88 5.24
N LEU A 62 -2.13 -11.68 4.72
CA LEU A 62 -2.30 -11.41 3.30
C LEU A 62 -1.10 -10.64 2.78
N GLU A 63 -0.70 -10.94 1.56
CA GLU A 63 0.46 -10.35 0.93
C GLU A 63 0.10 -9.81 -0.45
N VAL A 64 0.66 -8.67 -0.80
CA VAL A 64 0.56 -8.10 -2.14
C VAL A 64 1.92 -7.63 -2.60
N PHE A 65 2.21 -7.83 -3.89
CA PHE A 65 3.43 -7.36 -4.52
C PHE A 65 3.11 -6.14 -5.39
N SER A 66 3.89 -5.06 -5.19
CA SER A 66 3.82 -3.84 -5.98
C SER A 66 5.17 -3.67 -6.67
N PRO A 67 5.27 -3.92 -7.98
CA PRO A 67 6.56 -3.86 -8.68
C PRO A 67 7.07 -2.44 -8.82
N ASN A 68 8.38 -2.31 -9.06
CA ASN A 68 9.00 -1.03 -9.36
C ASN A 68 8.26 -0.34 -10.52
N GLY A 69 7.87 0.91 -10.32
CA GLY A 69 7.11 1.66 -11.31
C GLY A 69 5.60 1.52 -11.20
N ASP A 70 5.11 0.66 -10.30
CA ASP A 70 3.67 0.55 -10.02
C ASP A 70 3.14 1.90 -9.56
N GLN A 71 2.15 2.45 -10.26
CA GLN A 71 1.67 3.81 -10.08
C GLN A 71 2.81 4.84 -10.09
N ARG A 72 3.93 4.50 -10.75
CA ARG A 72 5.18 5.26 -10.86
C ARG A 72 5.96 5.41 -9.55
N PHE A 73 5.60 4.68 -8.52
CA PHE A 73 6.41 4.61 -7.30
C PHE A 73 7.69 3.81 -7.54
N PRO A 74 8.82 4.23 -6.96
CA PRO A 74 10.09 3.50 -7.12
C PRO A 74 10.15 2.28 -6.22
N GLY A 75 10.88 1.26 -6.67
CA GLY A 75 11.20 0.07 -5.90
C GLY A 75 10.15 -1.02 -5.97
N ASN A 76 10.63 -2.26 -5.86
CA ASN A 76 9.75 -3.41 -5.67
C ASN A 76 9.34 -3.45 -4.20
N LEU A 77 8.05 -3.56 -3.95
CA LEU A 77 7.50 -3.51 -2.60
C LEU A 77 6.64 -4.74 -2.35
N VAL A 78 6.84 -5.37 -1.20
CA VAL A 78 5.95 -6.41 -0.69
C VAL A 78 5.26 -5.84 0.54
N ALA A 79 3.95 -5.77 0.51
CA ALA A 79 3.16 -5.34 1.65
C ALA A 79 2.42 -6.54 2.24
N LYS A 80 2.33 -6.59 3.55
CA LYS A 80 1.61 -7.64 4.27
C LYS A 80 0.68 -7.03 5.30
N VAL A 81 -0.45 -7.68 5.50
CA VAL A 81 -1.38 -7.35 6.57
C VAL A 81 -1.72 -8.62 7.33
N LYS A 82 -1.71 -8.53 8.65
CA LYS A 82 -2.15 -9.61 9.53
C LYS A 82 -3.40 -9.17 10.26
N TYR A 83 -4.46 -9.96 10.12
CA TYR A 83 -5.68 -9.82 10.91
C TYR A 83 -5.69 -10.92 11.95
N GLU A 84 -5.79 -10.56 13.22
CA GLU A 84 -5.75 -11.51 14.33
C GLU A 84 -6.88 -11.25 15.30
N VAL A 85 -7.61 -12.30 15.65
CA VAL A 85 -8.62 -12.25 16.71
C VAL A 85 -7.91 -12.49 18.03
N ILE A 86 -7.88 -11.49 18.92
CA ILE A 86 -7.22 -11.60 20.22
C ILE A 86 -8.19 -11.95 21.33
N ASP A 87 -9.46 -11.61 21.20
CA ASP A 87 -10.55 -12.03 22.08
C ASP A 87 -11.87 -11.92 21.32
N PRO A 88 -13.02 -12.29 21.92
CA PRO A 88 -14.29 -12.31 21.19
C PRO A 88 -14.68 -10.97 20.55
N ASP A 89 -14.20 -9.86 21.10
CA ASP A 89 -14.61 -8.52 20.67
C ASP A 89 -13.49 -7.70 20.05
N SER A 90 -12.27 -8.26 19.94
CA SER A 90 -11.10 -7.49 19.51
C SER A 90 -10.42 -8.10 18.29
N LEU A 91 -10.12 -7.26 17.32
CA LEU A 91 -9.37 -7.61 16.12
C LEU A 91 -8.11 -6.75 16.05
N LEU A 92 -6.96 -7.41 15.99
CA LEU A 92 -5.68 -6.74 15.83
C LEU A 92 -5.30 -6.76 14.35
N ILE A 93 -4.95 -5.60 13.82
CA ILE A 93 -4.51 -5.45 12.43
C ILE A 93 -3.09 -4.92 12.42
N ASN A 94 -2.15 -5.69 11.88
CA ASN A 94 -0.77 -5.29 11.72
C ASN A 94 -0.46 -5.14 10.23
N LEU A 95 0.17 -4.03 9.88
CA LEU A 95 0.57 -3.72 8.51
C LEU A 95 2.08 -3.50 8.48
N TRP A 96 2.76 -4.08 7.49
CA TRP A 96 4.17 -3.82 7.27
C TRP A 96 4.51 -3.99 5.79
N ALA A 97 5.63 -3.41 5.41
CA ALA A 97 6.09 -3.49 4.03
C ALA A 97 7.62 -3.50 3.98
N THR A 98 8.15 -4.14 2.96
CA THR A 98 9.57 -4.14 2.64
C THR A 98 9.76 -3.69 1.20
N THR A 99 10.87 -3.02 0.93
CA THR A 99 11.21 -2.55 -0.41
C THR A 99 12.70 -2.75 -0.65
N ASP A 100 13.08 -2.95 -1.92
CA ASP A 100 14.48 -3.17 -2.30
C ASP A 100 15.28 -1.89 -2.49
N ILE A 101 14.61 -0.76 -2.71
CA ILE A 101 15.23 0.57 -2.78
C ILE A 101 14.38 1.57 -2.01
N PRO A 102 14.94 2.73 -1.61
CA PRO A 102 14.14 3.75 -0.94
C PRO A 102 12.89 4.12 -1.72
N SER A 103 11.76 4.19 -1.02
CA SER A 103 10.47 4.54 -1.59
C SER A 103 9.65 5.32 -0.57
N MET A 104 8.53 5.87 -1.02
CA MET A 104 7.63 6.64 -0.16
C MET A 104 6.45 5.75 0.22
N ILE A 105 6.28 5.53 1.53
CA ILE A 105 5.24 4.63 2.05
C ILE A 105 4.50 5.29 3.20
N LYS A 106 3.18 5.20 3.15
CA LYS A 106 2.31 5.56 4.28
C LYS A 106 1.07 4.68 4.23
N HIS A 107 0.86 3.89 5.26
CA HIS A 107 -0.31 3.05 5.42
C HIS A 107 -1.24 3.56 6.52
N VAL A 108 -2.49 3.23 6.37
CA VAL A 108 -3.48 3.34 7.44
C VAL A 108 -4.31 2.11 7.45
#